data_e86b189a423160d24bf9764d95896210
#
_entry.id   e86b189a423160d24bf9764d95896210
#
_cell.length_a   1.000
_cell.length_b   1.000
_cell.length_c   1.000
_cell.angle_alpha   90.00
_cell.angle_beta   90.00
_cell.angle_gamma   90.00
#
_symmetry.space_group_name_H-M   'P 1'
#
loop_
_entity.id
_entity.type
_entity.pdbx_description
1 polymer ?
#
loop_
_entity_poly.entity_id
_entity_poly.type
_entity_poly.pdbx_seq_one_letter_code
_entity_poly.pdbx_strand_id
1 'polypeptide(L)'
;AKPLDRRAALELELERAQRGPLYTALDLPTVKVGPRLPTEVIEALLGLQRELSTRLDESLATPEEARRANTELRTEMRELNNYYPDLEAGAQELLTAVGHHEGPLSHHMAADLAEHLGFSIRFVSDLPHSTRSVTDEKNRVIYLERSSRAEHDPRSVLLQALARHQLGYGEPSDYADF
;
A
#
# COMPACT_ATOMS: atom_id res chain seq x y z
N ALA A 1 -8.21 -34.81 3.01
CA ALA A 1 -8.71 -33.96 1.91
C ALA A 1 -7.49 -33.52 1.08
N LYS A 2 -7.54 -33.71 -0.25
CA LYS A 2 -6.52 -33.16 -1.14
C LYS A 2 -6.51 -31.63 -1.03
N PRO A 3 -5.34 -31.00 -0.93
CA PRO A 3 -5.29 -29.54 -1.01
C PRO A 3 -5.91 -29.09 -2.33
N LEU A 4 -6.83 -28.12 -2.26
CA LEU A 4 -7.38 -27.47 -3.44
C LEU A 4 -6.20 -26.88 -4.24
N ASP A 5 -6.21 -27.10 -5.56
CA ASP A 5 -5.31 -26.42 -6.47
C ASP A 5 -5.51 -24.90 -6.30
N ARG A 6 -4.40 -24.13 -6.32
CA ARG A 6 -4.40 -22.66 -6.16
C ARG A 6 -5.49 -22.01 -7.01
N ARG A 7 -5.61 -22.44 -8.25
CA ARG A 7 -6.63 -21.94 -9.17
C ARG A 7 -8.05 -22.21 -8.66
N ALA A 8 -8.34 -23.43 -8.25
CA ALA A 8 -9.66 -23.80 -7.72
C ALA A 8 -10.02 -23.02 -6.45
N ALA A 9 -9.02 -22.70 -5.61
CA ALA A 9 -9.21 -21.87 -4.44
C ALA A 9 -9.60 -20.43 -4.83
N LEU A 10 -8.90 -19.83 -5.80
CA LEU A 10 -9.20 -18.49 -6.33
C LEU A 10 -10.57 -18.41 -7.01
N GLU A 11 -10.94 -19.43 -7.78
CA GLU A 11 -12.27 -19.53 -8.42
C GLU A 11 -13.38 -19.52 -7.36
N LEU A 12 -13.23 -20.33 -6.31
CA LEU A 12 -14.20 -20.38 -5.20
C LEU A 12 -14.26 -19.06 -4.43
N GLU A 13 -13.11 -18.42 -4.20
CA GLU A 13 -13.03 -17.11 -3.56
C GLU A 13 -13.75 -16.03 -4.37
N LEU A 14 -13.55 -16.00 -5.68
CA LEU A 14 -14.23 -15.06 -6.57
C LEU A 14 -15.75 -15.30 -6.60
N GLU A 15 -16.20 -16.55 -6.65
CA GLU A 15 -17.63 -16.85 -6.56
C GLU A 15 -18.26 -16.40 -5.24
N ARG A 16 -17.55 -16.56 -4.13
CA ARG A 16 -17.99 -16.05 -2.81
C ARG A 16 -18.06 -14.54 -2.79
N ALA A 17 -17.01 -13.87 -3.28
CA ALA A 17 -16.95 -12.43 -3.36
C ALA A 17 -18.13 -11.85 -4.17
N GLN A 18 -18.47 -12.44 -5.30
CA GLN A 18 -19.59 -12.01 -6.15
C GLN A 18 -20.97 -12.21 -5.51
N ARG A 19 -21.09 -13.08 -4.52
CA ARG A 19 -22.33 -13.26 -3.71
C ARG A 19 -22.34 -12.37 -2.46
N GLY A 20 -21.27 -11.66 -2.23
CA GLY A 20 -21.10 -10.83 -1.03
C GLY A 20 -21.89 -9.51 -1.08
N PRO A 21 -22.00 -8.84 0.07
CA PRO A 21 -22.78 -7.60 0.20
C PRO A 21 -22.26 -6.46 -0.69
N LEU A 22 -20.95 -6.41 -0.97
CA LEU A 22 -20.37 -5.40 -1.84
C LEU A 22 -20.95 -5.42 -3.26
N TYR A 23 -21.04 -6.61 -3.86
CA TYR A 23 -21.61 -6.77 -5.21
C TYR A 23 -23.07 -6.37 -5.26
N THR A 24 -23.83 -6.70 -4.22
CA THR A 24 -25.24 -6.33 -4.11
C THR A 24 -25.42 -4.82 -3.88
N ALA A 25 -24.63 -4.24 -3.00
CA ALA A 25 -24.73 -2.83 -2.64
C ALA A 25 -24.34 -1.88 -3.79
N LEU A 26 -23.37 -2.29 -4.62
CA LEU A 26 -22.88 -1.50 -5.75
C LEU A 26 -23.47 -1.93 -7.10
N ASP A 27 -24.39 -2.88 -7.11
CA ASP A 27 -25.01 -3.46 -8.35
C ASP A 27 -23.91 -3.88 -9.37
N LEU A 28 -22.86 -4.55 -8.88
CA LEU A 28 -21.74 -4.92 -9.73
C LEU A 28 -22.09 -6.12 -10.62
N PRO A 29 -21.66 -6.11 -11.88
CA PRO A 29 -21.86 -7.23 -12.78
C PRO A 29 -21.05 -8.45 -12.32
N THR A 30 -21.69 -9.63 -12.36
CA THR A 30 -21.00 -10.88 -12.04
C THR A 30 -20.34 -11.48 -13.26
N VAL A 31 -19.15 -12.04 -13.05
CA VAL A 31 -18.37 -12.75 -14.08
C VAL A 31 -18.57 -14.25 -13.90
N LYS A 32 -18.86 -14.96 -14.98
CA LYS A 32 -18.96 -16.42 -14.93
C LYS A 32 -17.57 -17.02 -14.72
N VAL A 33 -17.36 -17.60 -13.54
CA VAL A 33 -16.12 -18.29 -13.20
C VAL A 33 -16.06 -19.63 -13.91
N GLY A 34 -14.95 -19.92 -14.59
CA GLY A 34 -14.77 -21.16 -15.32
C GLY A 34 -13.41 -21.31 -15.99
N PRO A 35 -13.14 -22.44 -16.64
CA PRO A 35 -11.81 -22.80 -17.16
C PRO A 35 -11.21 -21.81 -18.18
N ARG A 36 -12.07 -21.01 -18.81
CA ARG A 36 -11.67 -20.02 -19.82
C ARG A 36 -11.20 -18.69 -19.21
N LEU A 37 -11.47 -18.45 -17.92
CA LEU A 37 -11.06 -17.22 -17.26
C LEU A 37 -9.60 -17.36 -16.82
N PRO A 38 -8.66 -16.52 -17.30
CA PRO A 38 -7.26 -16.59 -16.91
C PRO A 38 -7.10 -16.37 -15.39
N THR A 39 -6.14 -17.06 -14.78
CA THR A 39 -5.89 -16.97 -13.33
C THR A 39 -5.53 -15.55 -12.90
N GLU A 40 -4.76 -14.84 -13.74
CA GLU A 40 -4.36 -13.45 -13.53
C GLU A 40 -5.55 -12.50 -13.48
N VAL A 41 -6.61 -12.79 -14.25
CA VAL A 41 -7.86 -12.01 -14.23
C VAL A 41 -8.63 -12.25 -12.94
N ILE A 42 -8.66 -13.50 -12.45
CA ILE A 42 -9.28 -13.83 -11.16
C ILE A 42 -8.55 -13.10 -10.03
N GLU A 43 -7.22 -13.13 -10.01
CA GLU A 43 -6.40 -12.42 -9.02
C GLU A 43 -6.63 -10.91 -9.06
N ALA A 44 -6.71 -10.32 -10.26
CA ALA A 44 -6.98 -8.90 -10.43
C ALA A 44 -8.37 -8.50 -9.93
N LEU A 45 -9.40 -9.30 -10.24
CA LEU A 45 -10.78 -9.05 -9.77
C LEU A 45 -10.87 -9.16 -8.24
N LEU A 46 -10.22 -10.14 -7.64
CA LEU A 46 -10.17 -10.29 -6.19
C LEU A 46 -9.40 -9.12 -5.54
N GLY A 47 -8.31 -8.67 -6.15
CA GLY A 47 -7.57 -7.49 -5.69
C GLY A 47 -8.43 -6.23 -5.71
N LEU A 48 -9.13 -5.97 -6.83
CA LEU A 48 -10.05 -4.85 -6.95
C LEU A 48 -11.21 -4.93 -5.93
N GLN A 49 -11.75 -6.12 -5.73
CA GLN A 49 -12.83 -6.32 -4.77
C GLN A 49 -12.38 -6.04 -3.33
N ARG A 50 -11.18 -6.49 -2.94
CA ARG A 50 -10.61 -6.20 -1.63
C ARG A 50 -10.39 -4.70 -1.44
N GLU A 51 -9.81 -4.03 -2.42
CA GLU A 51 -9.58 -2.58 -2.39
C GLU A 51 -10.89 -1.80 -2.26
N LEU A 52 -11.93 -2.17 -3.03
CA LEU A 52 -13.25 -1.55 -2.93
C LEU A 52 -13.89 -1.79 -1.55
N SER A 53 -13.74 -3.00 -0.98
CA SER A 53 -14.25 -3.30 0.37
C SER A 53 -13.58 -2.41 1.41
N THR A 54 -12.26 -2.30 1.38
CA THR A 54 -11.49 -1.45 2.30
C THR A 54 -11.94 0.01 2.20
N ARG A 55 -12.04 0.57 1.01
CA ARG A 55 -12.49 1.97 0.82
C ARG A 55 -13.93 2.20 1.25
N LEU A 56 -14.81 1.21 1.09
CA LEU A 56 -16.18 1.30 1.55
C LEU A 56 -16.24 1.30 3.08
N ASP A 57 -15.48 0.41 3.72
CA ASP A 57 -15.39 0.33 5.18
C ASP A 57 -14.81 1.62 5.77
N GLU A 58 -13.77 2.19 5.15
CA GLU A 58 -13.20 3.50 5.49
C GLU A 58 -14.24 4.63 5.37
N SER A 59 -15.05 4.61 4.30
CA SER A 59 -16.10 5.62 4.07
C SER A 59 -17.27 5.51 5.06
N LEU A 60 -17.43 4.36 5.72
CA LEU A 60 -18.46 4.13 6.74
C LEU A 60 -17.99 4.50 8.14
N ALA A 61 -16.69 4.74 8.34
CA ALA A 61 -16.18 5.26 9.60
C ALA A 61 -16.80 6.64 9.87
N THR A 62 -17.46 6.76 11.01
CA THR A 62 -18.05 8.05 11.38
C THR A 62 -16.95 9.07 11.66
N PRO A 63 -17.17 10.36 11.39
CA PRO A 63 -16.20 11.41 11.73
C PRO A 63 -15.79 11.40 13.22
N GLU A 64 -16.62 10.86 14.08
CA GLU A 64 -16.34 10.73 15.52
C GLU A 64 -15.37 9.59 15.80
N GLU A 65 -15.51 8.44 15.13
CA GLU A 65 -14.57 7.31 15.25
C GLU A 65 -13.20 7.70 14.72
N ALA A 66 -13.14 8.35 13.57
CA ALA A 66 -11.88 8.87 13.01
C ALA A 66 -11.21 9.88 13.96
N ARG A 67 -11.97 10.80 14.57
CA ARG A 67 -11.43 11.74 15.57
C ARG A 67 -10.94 11.05 16.82
N ARG A 68 -11.64 10.01 17.29
CA ARG A 68 -11.20 9.20 18.44
C ARG A 68 -9.89 8.51 18.15
N ALA A 69 -9.79 7.78 17.05
CA ALA A 69 -8.57 7.09 16.63
C ALA A 69 -7.38 8.05 16.51
N ASN A 70 -7.59 9.23 15.91
CA ASN A 70 -6.59 10.28 15.84
C ASN A 70 -6.16 10.81 17.22
N THR A 71 -7.09 10.93 18.13
CA THR A 71 -6.80 11.42 19.49
C THR A 71 -6.01 10.38 20.27
N GLU A 72 -6.37 9.11 20.15
CA GLU A 72 -5.67 7.98 20.77
C GLU A 72 -4.24 7.89 20.24
N LEU A 73 -4.05 7.92 18.90
CA LEU A 73 -2.73 7.91 18.27
C LEU A 73 -1.86 9.09 18.74
N ARG A 74 -2.41 10.31 18.76
CA ARG A 74 -1.66 11.50 19.24
C ARG A 74 -1.29 11.41 20.71
N THR A 75 -2.12 10.76 21.51
CA THR A 75 -1.84 10.54 22.92
C THR A 75 -0.68 9.56 23.10
N GLU A 76 -0.73 8.45 22.40
CA GLU A 76 0.34 7.46 22.38
C GLU A 76 1.68 8.08 21.90
N MET A 77 1.65 8.81 20.79
CA MET A 77 2.83 9.52 20.28
C MET A 77 3.44 10.48 21.31
N ARG A 78 2.60 11.20 22.08
CA ARG A 78 3.10 12.08 23.15
C ARG A 78 3.69 11.33 24.32
N GLU A 79 3.07 10.22 24.74
CA GLU A 79 3.56 9.37 25.82
C GLU A 79 4.94 8.79 25.49
N LEU A 80 5.16 8.44 24.22
CA LEU A 80 6.43 7.97 23.68
C LEU A 80 7.37 9.12 23.27
N ASN A 81 7.02 10.38 23.53
CA ASN A 81 7.78 11.56 23.07
C ASN A 81 8.07 11.55 21.55
N ASN A 82 7.16 10.99 20.74
CA ASN A 82 7.34 10.74 19.31
C ASN A 82 8.58 9.91 18.97
N TYR A 83 9.04 9.07 19.88
CA TYR A 83 10.22 8.23 19.71
C TYR A 83 9.85 6.75 19.76
N TYR A 84 10.10 6.05 18.67
CA TYR A 84 9.85 4.62 18.50
C TYR A 84 11.18 3.91 18.26
N PRO A 85 11.79 3.31 19.30
CA PRO A 85 13.15 2.75 19.22
C PRO A 85 13.38 1.79 18.05
N ASP A 86 12.39 0.94 17.77
CA ASP A 86 12.51 -0.05 16.70
C ASP A 86 12.48 0.60 15.31
N LEU A 87 11.68 1.65 15.12
CA LEU A 87 11.64 2.41 13.87
C LEU A 87 12.93 3.19 13.66
N GLU A 88 13.44 3.83 14.70
CA GLU A 88 14.71 4.57 14.66
C GLU A 88 15.88 3.64 14.36
N ALA A 89 15.94 2.47 15.02
CA ALA A 89 16.97 1.47 14.75
C ALA A 89 16.94 0.96 13.32
N GLY A 90 15.75 0.62 12.81
CA GLY A 90 15.59 0.18 11.43
C GLY A 90 15.96 1.27 10.41
N ALA A 91 15.57 2.51 10.65
CA ALA A 91 15.96 3.65 9.80
C ALA A 91 17.48 3.86 9.80
N GLN A 92 18.12 3.81 10.98
CA GLN A 92 19.57 3.96 11.11
C GLN A 92 20.34 2.85 10.40
N GLU A 93 19.85 1.61 10.47
CA GLU A 93 20.44 0.48 9.78
C GLU A 93 20.41 0.68 8.26
N LEU A 94 19.26 1.08 7.69
CA LEU A 94 19.12 1.37 6.27
C LEU A 94 20.01 2.52 5.82
N LEU A 95 20.06 3.61 6.58
CA LEU A 95 20.92 4.76 6.26
C LEU A 95 22.39 4.38 6.28
N THR A 96 22.81 3.58 7.25
CA THR A 96 24.20 3.09 7.35
C THR A 96 24.54 2.20 6.16
N ALA A 97 23.63 1.35 5.71
CA ALA A 97 23.85 0.45 4.57
C ALA A 97 24.14 1.20 3.27
N VAL A 98 23.59 2.42 3.10
CA VAL A 98 23.87 3.29 1.93
C VAL A 98 24.95 4.35 2.23
N GLY A 99 25.67 4.24 3.36
CA GLY A 99 26.77 5.14 3.71
C GLY A 99 26.34 6.54 4.13
N HIS A 100 25.08 6.74 4.54
CA HIS A 100 24.61 8.00 5.08
C HIS A 100 24.82 8.07 6.58
N HIS A 101 25.54 9.08 7.05
CA HIS A 101 25.87 9.23 8.46
C HIS A 101 25.28 10.51 9.09
N GLU A 102 25.22 11.61 8.34
CA GLU A 102 24.75 12.90 8.85
C GLU A 102 24.14 13.78 7.74
N GLY A 103 23.26 14.68 8.13
CA GLY A 103 22.71 15.73 7.28
C GLY A 103 21.41 15.32 6.53
N PRO A 104 20.92 16.21 5.65
CA PRO A 104 19.68 15.97 4.93
C PRO A 104 19.87 14.89 3.85
N LEU A 105 18.87 14.03 3.72
CA LEU A 105 18.85 12.99 2.71
C LEU A 105 18.68 13.59 1.31
N SER A 106 19.62 13.35 0.41
CA SER A 106 19.56 13.82 -0.98
C SER A 106 18.64 12.92 -1.84
N HIS A 107 18.24 13.40 -3.02
CA HIS A 107 17.52 12.57 -3.99
C HIS A 107 18.30 11.32 -4.41
N HIS A 108 19.62 11.44 -4.53
CA HIS A 108 20.49 10.32 -4.88
C HIS A 108 20.45 9.25 -3.79
N MET A 109 20.62 9.65 -2.54
CA MET A 109 20.60 8.69 -1.42
C MET A 109 19.23 8.02 -1.23
N ALA A 110 18.15 8.73 -1.49
CA ALA A 110 16.83 8.12 -1.49
C ALA A 110 16.67 7.05 -2.61
N ALA A 111 17.31 7.29 -3.76
CA ALA A 111 17.37 6.29 -4.83
C ALA A 111 18.27 5.11 -4.46
N ASP A 112 19.42 5.35 -3.81
CA ASP A 112 20.32 4.31 -3.32
C ASP A 112 19.63 3.41 -2.28
N LEU A 113 18.79 3.99 -1.41
CA LEU A 113 17.96 3.23 -0.48
C LEU A 113 16.97 2.32 -1.21
N ALA A 114 16.32 2.83 -2.26
CA ALA A 114 15.42 2.02 -3.07
C ALA A 114 16.15 0.86 -3.73
N GLU A 115 17.32 1.12 -4.32
CA GLU A 115 18.18 0.09 -4.92
C GLU A 115 18.66 -0.93 -3.90
N HIS A 116 19.07 -0.50 -2.71
CA HIS A 116 19.46 -1.37 -1.62
C HIS A 116 18.34 -2.35 -1.20
N LEU A 117 17.10 -1.86 -1.18
CA LEU A 117 15.91 -2.68 -0.92
C LEU A 117 15.42 -3.46 -2.14
N GLY A 118 16.14 -3.39 -3.26
CA GLY A 118 15.87 -4.11 -4.49
C GLY A 118 14.78 -3.50 -5.37
N PHE A 119 14.42 -2.22 -5.16
CA PHE A 119 13.42 -1.51 -5.97
C PHE A 119 14.06 -0.64 -7.04
N SER A 120 13.42 -0.59 -8.21
CA SER A 120 13.65 0.42 -9.21
C SER A 120 12.58 1.52 -9.15
N ILE A 121 12.95 2.76 -9.48
CA ILE A 121 12.05 3.90 -9.45
C ILE A 121 11.65 4.26 -10.89
N ARG A 122 10.35 4.50 -11.11
CA ARG A 122 9.82 4.99 -12.39
C ARG A 122 8.93 6.20 -12.17
N PHE A 123 9.21 7.26 -12.91
CA PHE A 123 8.36 8.46 -12.93
C PHE A 123 7.33 8.36 -14.04
N VAL A 124 6.06 8.45 -13.70
CA VAL A 124 4.91 8.37 -14.61
C VAL A 124 4.04 9.61 -14.47
N SER A 125 3.21 9.88 -15.46
CA SER A 125 2.34 11.07 -15.49
C SER A 125 0.85 10.75 -15.42
N ASP A 126 0.52 9.47 -15.27
CA ASP A 126 -0.83 8.91 -15.35
C ASP A 126 -1.31 8.22 -14.07
N LEU A 127 -0.69 8.54 -12.93
CA LEU A 127 -1.22 8.10 -11.64
C LEU A 127 -2.58 8.77 -11.36
N PRO A 128 -3.51 8.06 -10.70
CA PRO A 128 -4.75 8.66 -10.24
C PRO A 128 -4.50 9.90 -9.37
N HIS A 129 -5.34 10.92 -9.48
CA HIS A 129 -5.12 12.23 -8.82
C HIS A 129 -4.92 12.18 -7.31
N SER A 130 -5.42 11.15 -6.63
CA SER A 130 -5.25 10.96 -5.19
C SER A 130 -4.03 10.09 -4.83
N THR A 131 -3.34 9.53 -5.83
CA THR A 131 -2.27 8.55 -5.63
C THR A 131 -0.92 9.21 -5.83
N ARG A 132 -0.07 9.20 -4.79
CA ARG A 132 1.28 9.79 -4.83
C ARG A 132 2.34 8.80 -5.31
N SER A 133 2.13 7.52 -5.00
CA SER A 133 3.01 6.42 -5.42
C SER A 133 2.23 5.13 -5.56
N VAL A 134 2.75 4.24 -6.38
CA VAL A 134 2.29 2.84 -6.47
C VAL A 134 3.51 1.94 -6.33
N THR A 135 3.46 0.99 -5.42
CA THR A 135 4.52 0.00 -5.24
C THR A 135 4.09 -1.33 -5.84
N ASP A 136 4.83 -1.78 -6.84
CA ASP A 136 4.70 -3.11 -7.43
C ASP A 136 5.72 -4.05 -6.77
N GLU A 137 5.30 -4.72 -5.71
CA GLU A 137 6.12 -5.64 -4.94
C GLU A 137 6.60 -6.84 -5.77
N LYS A 138 5.79 -7.28 -6.73
CA LYS A 138 6.11 -8.43 -7.58
C LYS A 138 7.26 -8.14 -8.53
N ASN A 139 7.24 -6.95 -9.15
CA ASN A 139 8.25 -6.54 -10.12
C ASN A 139 9.32 -5.64 -9.49
N ARG A 140 9.21 -5.33 -8.21
CA ARG A 140 10.12 -4.46 -7.47
C ARG A 140 10.27 -3.08 -8.11
N VAL A 141 9.13 -2.44 -8.40
CA VAL A 141 9.08 -1.10 -9.00
C VAL A 141 8.24 -0.17 -8.14
N ILE A 142 8.77 1.01 -7.86
CA ILE A 142 8.01 2.10 -7.25
C ILE A 142 7.74 3.15 -8.33
N TYR A 143 6.47 3.38 -8.61
CA TYR A 143 6.00 4.41 -9.52
C TYR A 143 5.73 5.68 -8.73
N LEU A 144 6.32 6.77 -9.17
CA LEU A 144 6.14 8.10 -8.61
C LEU A 144 5.55 9.04 -9.66
N GLU A 145 4.75 10.00 -9.24
CA GLU A 145 4.20 11.00 -10.13
C GLU A 145 5.32 11.93 -10.66
N ARG A 146 5.35 12.09 -12.01
CA ARG A 146 6.19 13.08 -12.66
C ARG A 146 5.47 14.42 -12.69
N SER A 147 5.38 15.09 -11.57
CA SER A 147 4.73 16.40 -11.52
C SER A 147 5.75 17.54 -11.49
N SER A 148 5.56 18.51 -12.39
CA SER A 148 6.21 19.80 -12.30
C SER A 148 5.55 20.74 -11.26
N ARG A 149 4.41 20.32 -10.71
CA ARG A 149 3.62 21.00 -9.68
C ARG A 149 3.59 20.21 -8.39
N ALA A 150 4.68 19.51 -8.06
CA ALA A 150 4.72 18.68 -6.85
C ALA A 150 4.49 19.55 -5.63
N GLU A 151 3.28 19.49 -5.07
CA GLU A 151 2.98 20.03 -3.74
C GLU A 151 3.77 19.26 -2.66
N HIS A 152 4.36 18.13 -3.01
CA HIS A 152 5.06 17.23 -2.11
C HIS A 152 6.44 16.88 -2.67
N ASP A 153 7.43 16.81 -1.79
CA ASP A 153 8.77 16.36 -2.15
C ASP A 153 8.75 14.87 -2.54
N PRO A 154 9.15 14.51 -3.77
CA PRO A 154 9.18 13.11 -4.23
C PRO A 154 10.01 12.19 -3.32
N ARG A 155 11.03 12.74 -2.62
CA ARG A 155 11.81 11.99 -1.64
C ARG A 155 10.95 11.50 -0.49
N SER A 156 10.10 12.37 0.06
CA SER A 156 9.21 11.99 1.16
C SER A 156 8.26 10.87 0.76
N VAL A 157 7.70 10.95 -0.45
CA VAL A 157 6.82 9.91 -1.00
C VAL A 157 7.56 8.59 -1.20
N LEU A 158 8.78 8.64 -1.75
CA LEU A 158 9.62 7.46 -1.92
C LEU A 158 9.98 6.82 -0.58
N LEU A 159 10.42 7.63 0.38
CA LEU A 159 10.79 7.14 1.72
C LEU A 159 9.61 6.51 2.45
N GLN A 160 8.40 7.06 2.30
CA GLN A 160 7.19 6.43 2.84
C GLN A 160 6.91 5.06 2.22
N ALA A 161 7.06 4.92 0.89
CA ALA A 161 6.89 3.64 0.22
C ALA A 161 7.91 2.59 0.69
N LEU A 162 9.18 2.98 0.82
CA LEU A 162 10.26 2.12 1.32
C LEU A 162 10.07 1.73 2.79
N ALA A 163 9.63 2.67 3.63
CA ALA A 163 9.34 2.40 5.03
C ALA A 163 8.20 1.39 5.19
N ARG A 164 7.13 1.52 4.41
CA ARG A 164 6.02 0.55 4.39
C ARG A 164 6.52 -0.86 4.05
N HIS A 165 7.36 -0.97 3.03
CA HIS A 165 7.96 -2.25 2.65
C HIS A 165 8.82 -2.83 3.77
N GLN A 166 9.72 -2.04 4.36
CA GLN A 166 10.63 -2.47 5.41
C GLN A 166 9.89 -2.92 6.69
N LEU A 167 8.78 -2.28 7.00
CA LEU A 167 7.95 -2.61 8.17
C LEU A 167 6.97 -3.76 7.92
N GLY A 168 6.97 -4.34 6.71
CA GLY A 168 6.07 -5.43 6.35
C GLY A 168 4.62 -5.01 6.09
N TYR A 169 4.35 -3.71 5.95
CA TYR A 169 3.02 -3.19 5.58
C TYR A 169 2.81 -3.27 4.05
N GLY A 170 3.09 -4.42 3.46
CA GLY A 170 2.94 -4.67 2.02
C GLY A 170 1.49 -4.88 1.56
N GLU A 171 0.55 -5.09 2.49
CA GLU A 171 -0.88 -5.06 2.18
C GLU A 171 -1.42 -3.64 2.38
N PRO A 172 -2.42 -3.22 1.59
CA PRO A 172 -3.11 -1.95 1.82
C PRO A 172 -3.85 -2.06 3.15
N SER A 173 -3.16 -1.73 4.23
CA SER A 173 -3.75 -1.60 5.55
C SER A 173 -4.05 -0.13 5.79
N ASP A 174 -5.28 0.14 6.10
CA ASP A 174 -5.88 1.20 6.90
C ASP A 174 -5.00 2.43 7.18
N TYR A 175 -4.50 3.10 6.15
CA TYR A 175 -4.00 4.46 6.31
C TYR A 175 -5.06 5.44 5.80
N ALA A 176 -5.81 6.00 6.74
CA ALA A 176 -6.56 7.21 6.46
C ALA A 176 -5.58 8.26 5.93
N ASP A 177 -5.76 8.71 4.70
CA ASP A 177 -5.07 9.87 4.16
C ASP A 177 -5.44 11.09 5.01
N PHE A 178 -4.43 11.70 5.63
CA PHE A 178 -4.55 12.95 6.37
C PHE A 178 -4.20 14.13 5.48
#